data_d457ec3b77552a9794f64e381a976542
#
_entry.id   d457ec3b77552a9794f64e381a976542
#
_cell.length_a   1.000
_cell.length_b   1.000
_cell.length_c   1.000
_cell.angle_alpha   90.00
_cell.angle_beta   90.00
_cell.angle_gamma   90.00
#
_symmetry.space_group_name_H-M   'P 1'
#
loop_
_entity.id
_entity.type
_entity.pdbx_description
1 polymer ?
#
loop_
_entity_poly.entity_id
_entity_poly.type
_entity_poly.pdbx_seq_one_letter_code
_entity_poly.pdbx_strand_id
1 'polypeptide(L)'
;MICQVCGAANELDQELCRKCQNKLLVVSGSSETYDEGPAGEGISLDEHLLERVSILEEIVKRSAETLKALLEGFHRQEKNGFVIQTGLLALKDLLERKGLLLEEEFVELWEGRVDQHMTVLEKRERFLERKERIVAEHKGPGRERLLELLGEAELAFFALDPDKAMGVLEEAWKLDRGNSEIAFFLGETWFNDGEAGKAALALKHVLERKPQHFEALVYSGVLENDLGRPEKAVEFLKRA
;
A
#
# COMPACT_ATOMS: atom_id res chain seq x y z
N MET A 1 -12.36 4.62 -21.50
CA MET A 1 -12.60 3.20 -21.12
C MET A 1 -11.69 2.78 -19.99
N ILE A 2 -12.02 1.74 -19.26
CA ILE A 2 -11.21 1.21 -18.15
C ILE A 2 -10.45 -0.02 -18.63
N CYS A 3 -9.13 -0.08 -18.34
CA CYS A 3 -8.32 -1.25 -18.67
C CYS A 3 -8.72 -2.45 -17.81
N GLN A 4 -9.02 -3.57 -18.44
CA GLN A 4 -9.46 -4.82 -17.78
C GLN A 4 -8.34 -5.50 -16.98
N VAL A 5 -7.07 -5.15 -17.24
CA VAL A 5 -5.92 -5.78 -16.60
C VAL A 5 -5.44 -5.00 -15.36
N CYS A 6 -5.41 -3.66 -15.44
CA CYS A 6 -4.84 -2.83 -14.36
C CYS A 6 -5.80 -1.77 -13.81
N GLY A 7 -7.06 -1.72 -14.26
CA GLY A 7 -8.07 -0.77 -13.79
C GLY A 7 -7.85 0.70 -14.18
N ALA A 8 -6.80 1.02 -14.95
CA ALA A 8 -6.49 2.40 -15.32
C ALA A 8 -7.53 2.96 -16.32
N ALA A 9 -7.92 4.21 -16.14
CA ALA A 9 -8.75 4.93 -17.09
C ALA A 9 -7.93 5.32 -18.33
N ASN A 10 -8.50 5.10 -19.52
CA ASN A 10 -7.91 5.41 -20.82
C ASN A 10 -8.94 6.14 -21.71
N GLU A 11 -8.48 6.83 -22.73
CA GLU A 11 -9.35 7.44 -23.72
C GLU A 11 -10.04 6.39 -24.60
N LEU A 12 -11.16 6.75 -25.23
CA LEU A 12 -12.01 5.78 -25.92
C LEU A 12 -11.40 5.22 -27.22
N ASP A 13 -10.42 5.92 -27.78
CA ASP A 13 -9.75 5.62 -29.05
C ASP A 13 -8.38 4.95 -28.88
N GLN A 14 -7.97 4.62 -27.67
CA GLN A 14 -6.68 3.98 -27.43
C GLN A 14 -6.75 2.47 -27.55
N GLU A 15 -5.87 1.89 -28.37
CA GLU A 15 -5.71 0.45 -28.51
C GLU A 15 -4.94 -0.21 -27.38
N LEU A 16 -4.00 0.54 -26.75
CA LEU A 16 -3.16 0.03 -25.66
C LEU A 16 -3.35 0.86 -24.39
N CYS A 17 -3.35 0.20 -23.25
CA CYS A 17 -3.43 0.85 -21.97
C CYS A 17 -2.20 1.71 -21.69
N ARG A 18 -2.39 2.97 -21.29
CA ARG A 18 -1.30 3.89 -20.94
C ARG A 18 -0.44 3.39 -19.78
N LYS A 19 -1.02 2.61 -18.83
CA LYS A 19 -0.34 2.15 -17.62
C LYS A 19 0.38 0.82 -17.80
N CYS A 20 -0.26 -0.18 -18.42
CA CYS A 20 0.27 -1.54 -18.49
C CYS A 20 0.58 -2.05 -19.89
N GLN A 21 0.38 -1.21 -20.92
CA GLN A 21 0.63 -1.56 -22.35
C GLN A 21 -0.17 -2.76 -22.86
N ASN A 22 -1.14 -3.27 -22.10
CA ASN A 22 -2.02 -4.31 -22.57
C ASN A 22 -3.08 -3.77 -23.51
N LYS A 23 -3.47 -4.57 -24.49
CA LYS A 23 -4.49 -4.21 -25.47
C LYS A 23 -5.84 -3.96 -24.78
N LEU A 24 -6.43 -2.82 -25.06
CA LEU A 24 -7.74 -2.43 -24.55
C LEU A 24 -8.82 -3.04 -25.43
N LEU A 25 -9.90 -3.56 -24.81
CA LEU A 25 -11.09 -3.96 -25.54
C LEU A 25 -11.86 -2.70 -25.95
N VAL A 26 -11.64 -2.25 -27.18
CA VAL A 26 -12.37 -1.11 -27.74
C VAL A 26 -13.76 -1.59 -28.13
N VAL A 27 -14.77 -1.18 -27.39
CA VAL A 27 -16.16 -1.31 -27.84
C VAL A 27 -16.42 -0.11 -28.74
N SER A 28 -16.09 -0.22 -30.02
CA SER A 28 -16.52 0.77 -31.01
C SER A 28 -18.02 0.62 -31.24
N GLY A 29 -18.81 1.34 -30.44
CA GLY A 29 -20.19 1.62 -30.74
C GLY A 29 -20.26 2.84 -31.65
N SER A 30 -19.75 2.77 -32.86
CA SER A 30 -20.01 3.77 -33.87
C SER A 30 -21.32 3.38 -34.55
N SER A 31 -22.37 4.14 -34.28
CA SER A 31 -23.50 4.28 -35.20
C SER A 31 -23.02 5.05 -36.42
N GLU A 32 -22.20 4.44 -37.27
CA GLU A 32 -21.93 4.96 -38.57
C GLU A 32 -22.93 4.36 -39.54
N THR A 33 -23.68 5.26 -40.14
CA THR A 33 -24.53 5.05 -41.31
C THR A 33 -23.75 4.28 -42.37
N TYR A 34 -24.28 3.12 -42.79
CA TYR A 34 -23.73 2.32 -43.87
C TYR A 34 -23.71 3.13 -45.17
N ASP A 35 -22.52 3.60 -45.54
CA ASP A 35 -22.27 4.01 -46.92
C ASP A 35 -21.75 2.80 -47.68
N GLU A 36 -22.48 2.35 -48.69
CA GLU A 36 -22.15 1.20 -49.51
C GLU A 36 -20.93 1.54 -50.40
N GLY A 37 -19.72 1.35 -49.87
CA GLY A 37 -18.46 1.35 -50.62
C GLY A 37 -17.97 -0.07 -50.90
N PRO A 38 -17.19 -0.34 -52.00
CA PRO A 38 -16.96 -1.68 -52.50
C PRO A 38 -16.14 -2.54 -51.56
N ALA A 39 -16.60 -3.80 -51.42
CA ALA A 39 -16.08 -4.96 -50.73
C ALA A 39 -14.58 -4.93 -50.31
N GLY A 40 -14.30 -4.45 -49.12
CA GLY A 40 -13.10 -4.79 -48.33
C GLY A 40 -13.52 -5.81 -47.30
N GLU A 41 -12.75 -6.86 -47.09
CA GLU A 41 -12.97 -7.95 -46.14
C GLU A 41 -13.18 -7.41 -44.71
N GLY A 42 -14.36 -6.89 -44.39
CA GLY A 42 -14.76 -6.51 -43.08
C GLY A 42 -15.06 -7.75 -42.24
N ILE A 43 -14.37 -7.89 -41.10
CA ILE A 43 -14.65 -8.94 -40.12
C ILE A 43 -16.15 -8.86 -39.78
N SER A 44 -16.87 -9.98 -39.96
CA SER A 44 -18.29 -10.01 -39.66
C SER A 44 -18.57 -9.76 -38.19
N LEU A 45 -19.72 -9.18 -37.85
CA LEU A 45 -20.12 -8.94 -36.46
C LEU A 45 -20.02 -10.24 -35.63
N ASP A 46 -20.33 -11.36 -36.23
CA ASP A 46 -20.27 -12.69 -35.59
C ASP A 46 -18.83 -13.12 -35.30
N GLU A 47 -17.89 -12.89 -36.21
CA GLU A 47 -16.45 -13.15 -35.96
C GLU A 47 -15.89 -12.27 -34.84
N HIS A 48 -16.27 -11.00 -34.80
CA HIS A 48 -15.89 -10.08 -33.73
C HIS A 48 -16.48 -10.52 -32.38
N LEU A 49 -17.73 -10.99 -32.35
CA LEU A 49 -18.35 -11.51 -31.13
C LEU A 49 -17.68 -12.81 -30.66
N LEU A 50 -17.36 -13.72 -31.58
CA LEU A 50 -16.65 -14.97 -31.27
C LEU A 50 -15.25 -14.69 -30.72
N GLU A 51 -14.51 -13.73 -31.27
CA GLU A 51 -13.20 -13.32 -30.74
C GLU A 51 -13.32 -12.78 -29.30
N ARG A 52 -14.33 -11.92 -29.04
CA ARG A 52 -14.57 -11.40 -27.70
C ARG A 52 -14.95 -12.48 -26.69
N VAL A 53 -15.79 -13.44 -27.10
CA VAL A 53 -16.14 -14.58 -26.24
C VAL A 53 -14.90 -15.40 -25.92
N SER A 54 -14.07 -15.71 -26.91
CA SER A 54 -12.83 -16.46 -26.74
C SER A 54 -11.86 -15.75 -25.78
N ILE A 55 -11.73 -14.42 -25.89
CA ILE A 55 -10.91 -13.63 -24.95
C ILE A 55 -11.48 -13.70 -23.52
N LEU A 56 -12.81 -13.59 -23.37
CA LEU A 56 -13.45 -13.68 -22.06
C LEU A 56 -13.28 -15.08 -21.44
N GLU A 57 -13.42 -16.13 -22.23
CA GLU A 57 -13.18 -17.50 -21.78
C GLU A 57 -11.74 -17.70 -21.30
N GLU A 58 -10.75 -17.17 -22.03
CA GLU A 58 -9.34 -17.22 -21.60
C GLU A 58 -9.10 -16.43 -20.32
N ILE A 59 -9.71 -15.24 -20.16
CA ILE A 59 -9.61 -14.45 -18.92
C ILE A 59 -10.23 -15.22 -17.75
N VAL A 60 -11.41 -15.80 -17.94
CA VAL A 60 -12.09 -16.59 -16.89
C VAL A 60 -11.25 -17.80 -16.52
N LYS A 61 -10.70 -18.52 -17.50
CA LYS A 61 -9.83 -19.67 -17.27
C LYS A 61 -8.59 -19.28 -16.45
N ARG A 62 -7.86 -18.23 -16.86
CA ARG A 62 -6.69 -17.73 -16.12
C ARG A 62 -7.04 -17.26 -14.70
N SER A 63 -8.19 -16.61 -14.55
CA SER A 63 -8.66 -16.18 -13.24
C SER A 63 -8.96 -17.39 -12.33
N ALA A 64 -9.59 -18.43 -12.88
CA ALA A 64 -9.87 -19.67 -12.16
C ALA A 64 -8.57 -20.40 -11.75
N GLU A 65 -7.57 -20.47 -12.64
CA GLU A 65 -6.25 -21.06 -12.36
C GLU A 65 -5.54 -20.27 -11.25
N THR A 66 -5.59 -18.93 -11.30
CA THR A 66 -5.01 -18.06 -10.26
C THR A 66 -5.70 -18.25 -8.91
N LEU A 67 -7.03 -18.28 -8.89
CA LEU A 67 -7.81 -18.55 -7.68
C LEU A 67 -7.49 -19.92 -7.08
N LYS A 68 -7.36 -20.94 -7.92
CA LYS A 68 -6.97 -22.28 -7.48
C LYS A 68 -5.58 -22.28 -6.85
N ALA A 69 -4.60 -21.63 -7.48
CA ALA A 69 -3.25 -21.51 -6.94
C ALA A 69 -3.21 -20.74 -5.59
N LEU A 70 -4.03 -19.69 -5.45
CA LEU A 70 -4.19 -18.96 -4.19
C LEU A 70 -4.80 -19.86 -3.10
N LEU A 71 -5.85 -20.60 -3.39
CA LEU A 71 -6.47 -21.52 -2.43
C LEU A 71 -5.51 -22.62 -1.99
N GLU A 72 -4.72 -23.19 -2.89
CA GLU A 72 -3.68 -24.15 -2.57
C GLU A 72 -2.57 -23.52 -1.70
N GLY A 73 -2.23 -22.26 -1.97
CA GLY A 73 -1.31 -21.46 -1.15
C GLY A 73 -1.82 -21.25 0.27
N PHE A 74 -3.10 -20.85 0.41
CA PHE A 74 -3.74 -20.68 1.72
C PHE A 74 -3.80 -22.00 2.51
N HIS A 75 -4.19 -23.11 1.88
CA HIS A 75 -4.22 -24.42 2.53
C HIS A 75 -2.82 -24.86 3.00
N ARG A 76 -1.78 -24.57 2.22
CA ARG A 76 -0.40 -24.86 2.62
C ARG A 76 0.02 -23.99 3.81
N GLN A 77 -0.35 -22.71 3.80
CA GLN A 77 -0.04 -21.78 4.89
C GLN A 77 -0.77 -22.18 6.18
N GLU A 78 -2.05 -22.54 6.10
CA GLU A 78 -2.85 -23.05 7.22
C GLU A 78 -2.19 -24.29 7.83
N LYS A 79 -1.82 -25.27 7.00
CA LYS A 79 -1.13 -26.48 7.43
C LYS A 79 0.21 -26.18 8.10
N ASN A 80 1.01 -25.28 7.53
CA ASN A 80 2.27 -24.86 8.12
C ASN A 80 2.06 -24.14 9.45
N GLY A 81 1.06 -23.26 9.53
CA GLY A 81 0.65 -22.60 10.78
C GLY A 81 0.30 -23.61 11.87
N PHE A 82 -0.52 -24.60 11.55
CA PHE A 82 -0.87 -25.67 12.48
C PHE A 82 0.35 -26.45 12.99
N VAL A 83 1.28 -26.80 12.09
CA VAL A 83 2.51 -27.53 12.47
C VAL A 83 3.37 -26.69 13.42
N ILE A 84 3.57 -25.40 13.09
CA ILE A 84 4.33 -24.47 13.93
C ILE A 84 3.66 -24.31 15.29
N GLN A 85 2.37 -24.07 15.32
CA GLN A 85 1.60 -23.91 16.55
C GLN A 85 1.70 -25.15 17.44
N THR A 86 1.53 -26.34 16.88
CA THR A 86 1.65 -27.61 17.61
C THR A 86 3.07 -27.80 18.15
N GLY A 87 4.09 -27.46 17.38
CA GLY A 87 5.49 -27.52 17.83
C GLY A 87 5.78 -26.54 18.99
N LEU A 88 5.26 -25.31 18.91
CA LEU A 88 5.39 -24.33 20.00
C LEU A 88 4.67 -24.77 21.28
N LEU A 89 3.45 -25.34 21.17
CA LEU A 89 2.75 -25.89 22.32
C LEU A 89 3.51 -27.04 22.97
N ALA A 90 4.04 -27.97 22.16
CA ALA A 90 4.85 -29.07 22.67
C ALA A 90 6.15 -28.58 23.36
N LEU A 91 6.77 -27.53 22.84
CA LEU A 91 7.93 -26.89 23.46
C LEU A 91 7.58 -26.22 24.78
N LYS A 92 6.46 -25.46 24.82
CA LYS A 92 5.92 -24.85 26.05
C LYS A 92 5.72 -25.92 27.12
N ASP A 93 4.97 -26.98 26.80
CA ASP A 93 4.70 -28.09 27.74
C ASP A 93 5.98 -28.75 28.28
N LEU A 94 6.99 -28.92 27.41
CA LEU A 94 8.26 -29.51 27.81
C LEU A 94 9.03 -28.60 28.77
N LEU A 95 9.05 -27.30 28.52
CA LEU A 95 9.75 -26.32 29.36
C LEU A 95 9.07 -26.16 30.73
N GLU A 96 7.73 -26.15 30.76
CA GLU A 96 6.94 -26.11 32.00
C GLU A 96 7.20 -27.34 32.85
N ARG A 97 7.16 -28.55 32.28
CA ARG A 97 7.44 -29.81 32.99
C ARG A 97 8.84 -29.83 33.60
N LYS A 98 9.80 -29.13 32.99
CA LYS A 98 11.18 -29.00 33.49
C LYS A 98 11.34 -27.86 34.48
N GLY A 99 10.31 -27.08 34.77
CA GLY A 99 10.37 -25.90 35.62
C GLY A 99 11.28 -24.79 35.08
N LEU A 100 11.46 -24.75 33.76
CA LEU A 100 12.28 -23.73 33.06
C LEU A 100 11.44 -22.58 32.52
N LEU A 101 10.11 -22.68 32.54
CA LEU A 101 9.17 -21.67 32.06
C LEU A 101 8.12 -21.45 33.13
N LEU A 102 7.89 -20.19 33.49
CA LEU A 102 6.74 -19.73 34.27
C LEU A 102 5.67 -19.23 33.28
N GLU A 103 4.46 -19.74 33.43
CA GLU A 103 3.36 -19.41 32.49
C GLU A 103 3.09 -17.92 32.43
N GLU A 104 3.08 -17.24 33.59
CA GLU A 104 2.84 -15.79 33.69
C GLU A 104 3.88 -14.99 32.92
N GLU A 105 5.17 -15.29 33.09
CA GLU A 105 6.28 -14.62 32.40
C GLU A 105 6.23 -14.88 30.88
N PHE A 106 5.84 -16.09 30.48
CA PHE A 106 5.70 -16.44 29.07
C PHE A 106 4.55 -15.65 28.41
N VAL A 107 3.40 -15.57 29.08
CA VAL A 107 2.23 -14.84 28.55
C VAL A 107 2.55 -13.36 28.40
N GLU A 108 3.14 -12.73 29.42
CA GLU A 108 3.54 -11.32 29.36
C GLU A 108 4.53 -11.04 28.20
N LEU A 109 5.55 -11.90 28.07
CA LEU A 109 6.53 -11.79 26.99
C LEU A 109 5.89 -12.01 25.62
N TRP A 110 4.99 -12.97 25.51
CA TRP A 110 4.28 -13.30 24.28
C TRP A 110 3.38 -12.14 23.83
N GLU A 111 2.53 -11.63 24.73
CA GLU A 111 1.64 -10.51 24.45
C GLU A 111 2.43 -9.27 24.01
N GLY A 112 3.49 -8.91 24.75
CA GLY A 112 4.35 -7.78 24.38
C GLY A 112 5.02 -7.95 23.00
N ARG A 113 5.38 -9.19 22.61
CA ARG A 113 5.92 -9.47 21.28
C ARG A 113 4.87 -9.37 20.19
N VAL A 114 3.66 -9.86 20.44
CA VAL A 114 2.53 -9.76 19.50
C VAL A 114 2.22 -8.28 19.25
N ASP A 115 2.09 -7.47 20.31
CA ASP A 115 1.80 -6.04 20.18
C ASP A 115 2.87 -5.30 19.38
N GLN A 116 4.15 -5.57 19.64
CA GLN A 116 5.25 -5.01 18.85
C GLN A 116 5.15 -5.37 17.37
N HIS A 117 4.89 -6.65 17.06
CA HIS A 117 4.77 -7.09 15.66
C HIS A 117 3.53 -6.50 14.99
N MET A 118 2.39 -6.41 15.68
CA MET A 118 1.18 -5.79 15.14
C MET A 118 1.43 -4.32 14.80
N THR A 119 2.09 -3.58 15.69
CA THR A 119 2.47 -2.18 15.43
C THR A 119 3.33 -2.04 14.16
N VAL A 120 4.29 -2.95 13.95
CA VAL A 120 5.14 -2.93 12.73
C VAL A 120 4.32 -3.26 11.48
N LEU A 121 3.40 -4.22 11.56
CA LEU A 121 2.51 -4.57 10.46
C LEU A 121 1.61 -3.38 10.06
N GLU A 122 1.04 -2.69 11.03
CA GLU A 122 0.24 -1.49 10.79
C GLU A 122 1.06 -0.36 10.13
N LYS A 123 2.29 -0.13 10.60
CA LYS A 123 3.21 0.83 9.97
C LYS A 123 3.49 0.45 8.53
N ARG A 124 3.72 -0.83 8.25
CA ARG A 124 3.96 -1.36 6.90
C ARG A 124 2.74 -1.15 5.99
N GLU A 125 1.54 -1.49 6.45
CA GLU A 125 0.31 -1.33 5.67
C GLU A 125 0.09 0.14 5.29
N ARG A 126 0.20 1.07 6.25
CA ARG A 126 0.13 2.50 6.00
C ARG A 126 1.19 2.99 5.01
N PHE A 127 2.41 2.44 5.11
CA PHE A 127 3.47 2.76 4.15
C PHE A 127 3.14 2.29 2.73
N LEU A 128 2.67 1.04 2.57
CA LEU A 128 2.31 0.49 1.26
C LEU A 128 1.18 1.29 0.59
N GLU A 129 0.17 1.69 1.34
CA GLU A 129 -0.92 2.54 0.85
C GLU A 129 -0.42 3.90 0.34
N ARG A 130 0.61 4.46 0.97
CA ARG A 130 1.17 5.77 0.61
C ARG A 130 2.25 5.69 -0.47
N LYS A 131 2.90 4.57 -0.65
CA LYS A 131 4.04 4.39 -1.57
C LYS A 131 3.75 4.91 -2.97
N GLU A 132 2.59 4.59 -3.53
CA GLU A 132 2.20 5.09 -4.85
C GLU A 132 2.05 6.62 -4.88
N ARG A 133 1.51 7.23 -3.84
CA ARG A 133 1.35 8.70 -3.71
C ARG A 133 2.70 9.39 -3.58
N ILE A 134 3.63 8.82 -2.79
CA ILE A 134 5.01 9.30 -2.67
C ILE A 134 5.68 9.36 -4.04
N VAL A 135 5.60 8.26 -4.81
CA VAL A 135 6.18 8.18 -6.15
C VAL A 135 5.53 9.15 -7.13
N ALA A 136 4.21 9.34 -7.04
CA ALA A 136 3.46 10.26 -7.90
C ALA A 136 3.76 11.74 -7.61
N GLU A 137 4.04 12.09 -6.35
CA GLU A 137 4.36 13.47 -5.96
C GLU A 137 5.79 13.89 -6.37
N HIS A 138 6.70 12.92 -6.54
CA HIS A 138 8.08 13.19 -6.91
C HIS A 138 8.19 13.75 -8.33
N LYS A 139 8.76 14.96 -8.47
CA LYS A 139 8.93 15.68 -9.75
C LYS A 139 10.40 15.97 -10.09
N GLY A 140 11.31 15.61 -9.20
CA GLY A 140 12.73 15.95 -9.30
C GLY A 140 13.59 14.89 -10.02
N PRO A 141 14.87 15.18 -10.21
CA PRO A 141 15.87 14.17 -10.56
C PRO A 141 16.04 13.19 -9.39
N GLY A 142 16.45 11.95 -9.67
CA GLY A 142 16.71 10.94 -8.63
C GLY A 142 15.54 10.02 -8.34
N ARG A 143 14.56 9.93 -9.25
CA ARG A 143 13.41 9.01 -9.12
C ARG A 143 13.86 7.55 -8.91
N GLU A 144 14.89 7.10 -9.58
CA GLU A 144 15.43 5.74 -9.42
C GLU A 144 15.93 5.52 -7.98
N ARG A 145 16.71 6.47 -7.47
CA ARG A 145 17.20 6.39 -6.08
C ARG A 145 16.06 6.45 -5.06
N LEU A 146 15.02 7.25 -5.31
CA LEU A 146 13.81 7.26 -4.47
C LEU A 146 13.13 5.89 -4.46
N LEU A 147 12.97 5.27 -5.63
CA LEU A 147 12.37 3.93 -5.73
C LEU A 147 13.19 2.85 -5.02
N GLU A 148 14.52 2.92 -5.11
CA GLU A 148 15.42 2.05 -4.36
C GLU A 148 15.21 2.21 -2.84
N LEU A 149 15.25 3.44 -2.33
CA LEU A 149 15.04 3.71 -0.90
C LEU A 149 13.65 3.24 -0.43
N LEU A 150 12.59 3.48 -1.21
CA LEU A 150 11.26 2.96 -0.87
C LEU A 150 11.20 1.43 -0.88
N GLY A 151 11.94 0.78 -1.78
CA GLY A 151 12.10 -0.68 -1.78
C GLY A 151 12.89 -1.20 -0.57
N GLU A 152 13.96 -0.52 -0.19
CA GLU A 152 14.74 -0.84 1.01
C GLU A 152 13.90 -0.69 2.29
N ALA A 153 13.09 0.37 2.40
CA ALA A 153 12.17 0.58 3.52
C ALA A 153 11.10 -0.53 3.60
N GLU A 154 10.54 -0.92 2.45
CA GLU A 154 9.58 -2.03 2.37
C GLU A 154 10.20 -3.34 2.86
N LEU A 155 11.41 -3.68 2.42
CA LEU A 155 12.13 -4.87 2.86
C LEU A 155 12.44 -4.83 4.37
N ALA A 156 12.79 -3.67 4.92
CA ALA A 156 13.01 -3.51 6.34
C ALA A 156 11.72 -3.72 7.16
N PHE A 157 10.59 -3.20 6.72
CA PHE A 157 9.29 -3.51 7.33
C PHE A 157 8.93 -4.99 7.24
N PHE A 158 9.23 -5.67 6.12
CA PHE A 158 9.06 -7.11 5.99
C PHE A 158 9.93 -7.90 6.96
N ALA A 159 11.15 -7.41 7.22
CA ALA A 159 12.07 -8.01 8.19
C ALA A 159 11.72 -7.67 9.65
N LEU A 160 10.60 -6.98 9.90
CA LEU A 160 10.18 -6.49 11.23
C LEU A 160 11.24 -5.58 11.89
N ASP A 161 11.94 -4.80 11.09
CA ASP A 161 12.94 -3.80 11.51
C ASP A 161 12.40 -2.38 11.21
N PRO A 162 11.50 -1.84 12.06
CA PRO A 162 10.91 -0.54 11.83
C PRO A 162 11.91 0.61 11.94
N ASP A 163 12.92 0.49 12.80
CA ASP A 163 13.93 1.52 12.99
C ASP A 163 14.75 1.73 11.71
N LYS A 164 15.16 0.63 11.09
CA LYS A 164 15.82 0.66 9.79
C LYS A 164 14.91 1.23 8.71
N ALA A 165 13.65 0.81 8.66
CA ALA A 165 12.68 1.32 7.69
C ALA A 165 12.50 2.83 7.82
N MET A 166 12.35 3.33 9.05
CA MET A 166 12.22 4.77 9.31
C MET A 166 13.49 5.53 8.94
N GLY A 167 14.68 4.99 9.25
CA GLY A 167 15.96 5.60 8.86
C GLY A 167 16.08 5.75 7.34
N VAL A 168 15.71 4.73 6.57
CA VAL A 168 15.70 4.78 5.09
C VAL A 168 14.67 5.78 4.57
N LEU A 169 13.49 5.88 5.19
CA LEU A 169 12.49 6.88 4.81
C LEU A 169 12.91 8.32 5.14
N GLU A 170 13.69 8.52 6.22
CA GLU A 170 14.32 9.81 6.49
C GLU A 170 15.34 10.18 5.39
N GLU A 171 16.10 9.22 4.88
CA GLU A 171 17.00 9.44 3.74
C GLU A 171 16.22 9.79 2.47
N ALA A 172 15.12 9.07 2.21
CA ALA A 172 14.22 9.39 1.09
C ALA A 172 13.65 10.82 1.22
N TRP A 173 13.30 11.24 2.42
CA TRP A 173 12.84 12.61 2.67
C TRP A 173 13.97 13.65 2.53
N LYS A 174 15.22 13.31 2.87
CA LYS A 174 16.37 14.18 2.59
C LYS A 174 16.63 14.34 1.09
N LEU A 175 16.42 13.28 0.32
CA LEU A 175 16.54 13.29 -1.13
C LEU A 175 15.45 14.15 -1.79
N ASP A 176 14.21 14.02 -1.34
CA ASP A 176 13.07 14.79 -1.82
C ASP A 176 12.37 15.54 -0.68
N ARG A 177 12.98 16.65 -0.26
CA ARG A 177 12.39 17.55 0.75
C ARG A 177 11.06 18.15 0.28
N GLY A 178 10.76 18.08 -1.00
CA GLY A 178 9.51 18.53 -1.59
C GLY A 178 8.34 17.59 -1.37
N ASN A 179 8.58 16.35 -1.03
CA ASN A 179 7.57 15.33 -0.96
C ASN A 179 6.79 15.40 0.36
N SER A 180 5.55 15.87 0.28
CA SER A 180 4.69 16.02 1.45
C SER A 180 4.13 14.68 1.94
N GLU A 181 4.03 13.65 1.09
CA GLU A 181 3.55 12.34 1.47
C GLU A 181 4.58 11.60 2.34
N ILE A 182 5.89 11.70 2.02
CA ILE A 182 6.94 11.17 2.89
C ILE A 182 6.94 11.91 4.23
N ALA A 183 6.90 13.25 4.19
CA ALA A 183 6.89 14.07 5.40
C ALA A 183 5.68 13.73 6.29
N PHE A 184 4.51 13.51 5.68
CA PHE A 184 3.31 13.15 6.43
C PHE A 184 3.43 11.76 7.06
N PHE A 185 3.89 10.75 6.31
CA PHE A 185 4.09 9.40 6.85
C PHE A 185 5.05 9.38 8.04
N LEU A 186 6.19 10.09 7.92
CA LEU A 186 7.15 10.23 9.01
C LEU A 186 6.53 10.96 10.20
N GLY A 187 5.82 12.06 9.95
CA GLY A 187 5.18 12.86 10.99
C GLY A 187 4.10 12.08 11.76
N GLU A 188 3.25 11.35 11.07
CA GLU A 188 2.24 10.47 11.65
C GLU A 188 2.88 9.34 12.47
N THR A 189 3.94 8.71 11.94
CA THR A 189 4.62 7.63 12.64
C THR A 189 5.30 8.13 13.91
N TRP A 190 6.04 9.26 13.84
CA TRP A 190 6.66 9.86 15.02
C TRP A 190 5.64 10.36 16.04
N PHE A 191 4.46 10.83 15.59
CA PHE A 191 3.38 11.19 16.50
C PHE A 191 2.92 9.98 17.31
N ASN A 192 2.67 8.85 16.64
CA ASN A 192 2.23 7.61 17.27
C ASN A 192 3.32 7.00 18.18
N ASP A 193 4.60 7.21 17.85
CA ASP A 193 5.74 6.76 18.66
C ASP A 193 6.07 7.71 19.81
N GLY A 194 5.33 8.82 19.98
CA GLY A 194 5.55 9.82 21.04
C GLY A 194 6.71 10.79 20.78
N GLU A 195 7.31 10.76 19.58
CA GLU A 195 8.42 11.63 19.17
C GLU A 195 7.91 13.03 18.75
N ALA A 196 7.26 13.74 19.68
CA ALA A 196 6.52 14.97 19.43
C ALA A 196 7.32 16.05 18.66
N GLY A 197 8.63 16.18 18.94
CA GLY A 197 9.48 17.16 18.29
C GLY A 197 9.70 16.88 16.80
N LYS A 198 9.96 15.61 16.43
CA LYS A 198 10.13 15.18 15.03
C LYS A 198 8.80 15.25 14.29
N ALA A 199 7.73 14.80 14.94
CA ALA A 199 6.38 14.87 14.40
C ALA A 199 5.98 16.29 14.02
N ALA A 200 6.16 17.24 14.95
CA ALA A 200 5.83 18.65 14.72
C ALA A 200 6.60 19.27 13.53
N LEU A 201 7.90 18.94 13.38
CA LEU A 201 8.70 19.42 12.24
C LEU A 201 8.20 18.87 10.91
N ALA A 202 7.89 17.58 10.85
CA ALA A 202 7.41 16.94 9.63
C ALA A 202 6.01 17.42 9.26
N LEU A 203 5.08 17.50 10.21
CA LEU A 203 3.72 17.98 9.99
C LEU A 203 3.70 19.46 9.59
N LYS A 204 4.55 20.30 10.19
CA LYS A 204 4.73 21.69 9.77
C LYS A 204 5.13 21.76 8.30
N HIS A 205 6.08 20.93 7.89
CA HIS A 205 6.51 20.87 6.49
C HIS A 205 5.37 20.47 5.52
N VAL A 206 4.52 19.52 5.94
CA VAL A 206 3.32 19.17 5.19
C VAL A 206 2.39 20.39 5.03
N LEU A 207 2.12 21.10 6.12
CA LEU A 207 1.19 22.24 6.13
C LEU A 207 1.72 23.47 5.38
N GLU A 208 3.05 23.63 5.28
CA GLU A 208 3.66 24.67 4.42
C GLU A 208 3.39 24.44 2.95
N ARG A 209 3.22 23.19 2.51
CA ARG A 209 2.97 22.80 1.12
C ARG A 209 1.50 22.53 0.82
N LYS A 210 0.81 21.91 1.75
CA LYS A 210 -0.62 21.56 1.69
C LYS A 210 -1.33 22.18 2.91
N PRO A 211 -1.64 23.50 2.93
CA PRO A 211 -2.21 24.18 4.09
C PRO A 211 -3.57 23.66 4.57
N GLN A 212 -4.25 22.91 3.71
CA GLN A 212 -5.57 22.32 3.95
C GLN A 212 -5.49 20.79 4.17
N HIS A 213 -4.32 20.24 4.49
CA HIS A 213 -4.19 18.82 4.74
C HIS A 213 -4.86 18.47 6.07
N PHE A 214 -6.03 17.89 6.00
CA PHE A 214 -6.89 17.65 7.16
C PHE A 214 -6.19 16.91 8.29
N GLU A 215 -5.62 15.73 7.99
CA GLU A 215 -4.96 14.91 9.01
C GLU A 215 -3.75 15.62 9.64
N ALA A 216 -2.97 16.36 8.82
CA ALA A 216 -1.82 17.10 9.35
C ALA A 216 -2.26 18.25 10.27
N LEU A 217 -3.40 18.91 9.99
CA LEU A 217 -3.99 19.91 10.88
C LEU A 217 -4.45 19.27 12.18
N VAL A 218 -5.13 18.13 12.13
CA VAL A 218 -5.60 17.40 13.32
C VAL A 218 -4.41 16.98 14.19
N TYR A 219 -3.41 16.30 13.61
CA TYR A 219 -2.21 15.88 14.37
C TYR A 219 -1.44 17.07 14.95
N SER A 220 -1.32 18.18 14.20
CA SER A 220 -0.69 19.40 14.73
C SER A 220 -1.48 20.00 15.88
N GLY A 221 -2.81 19.99 15.79
CA GLY A 221 -3.68 20.45 16.87
C GLY A 221 -3.52 19.63 18.15
N VAL A 222 -3.49 18.31 18.04
CA VAL A 222 -3.27 17.40 19.18
C VAL A 222 -1.90 17.63 19.80
N LEU A 223 -0.85 17.70 18.98
CA LEU A 223 0.52 17.98 19.45
C LEU A 223 0.64 19.30 20.22
N GLU A 224 0.03 20.38 19.72
CA GLU A 224 0.07 21.67 20.41
C GLU A 224 -0.70 21.63 21.74
N ASN A 225 -1.81 20.85 21.82
CA ASN A 225 -2.50 20.62 23.09
C ASN A 225 -1.63 19.86 24.09
N ASP A 226 -0.97 18.80 23.67
CA ASP A 226 -0.11 17.98 24.52
C ASP A 226 1.14 18.75 25.00
N LEU A 227 1.57 19.73 24.21
CA LEU A 227 2.63 20.67 24.58
C LEU A 227 2.14 21.82 25.47
N GLY A 228 0.88 21.79 25.93
CA GLY A 228 0.29 22.80 26.79
C GLY A 228 -0.01 24.14 26.12
N ARG A 229 -0.31 24.12 24.81
CA ARG A 229 -0.61 25.31 23.99
C ARG A 229 -2.01 25.23 23.37
N PRO A 230 -3.07 25.23 24.21
CA PRO A 230 -4.45 24.99 23.74
C PRO A 230 -4.96 26.03 22.74
N GLU A 231 -4.47 27.28 22.79
CA GLU A 231 -4.90 28.32 21.84
C GLU A 231 -4.47 27.97 20.42
N LYS A 232 -3.24 27.48 20.23
CA LYS A 232 -2.73 27.02 18.95
C LYS A 232 -3.42 25.74 18.49
N ALA A 233 -3.70 24.83 19.42
CA ALA A 233 -4.46 23.62 19.13
C ALA A 233 -5.82 23.96 18.51
N VAL A 234 -6.56 24.90 19.11
CA VAL A 234 -7.85 25.37 18.61
C VAL A 234 -7.71 26.02 17.24
N GLU A 235 -6.63 26.78 16.97
CA GLU A 235 -6.37 27.37 15.65
C GLU A 235 -6.22 26.30 14.56
N PHE A 236 -5.42 25.26 14.79
CA PHE A 236 -5.25 24.15 13.86
C PHE A 236 -6.56 23.38 13.63
N LEU A 237 -7.28 23.05 14.70
CA LEU A 237 -8.52 22.29 14.63
C LEU A 237 -9.67 23.06 13.98
N LYS A 238 -9.68 24.40 14.02
CA LYS A 238 -10.64 25.22 13.27
C LYS A 238 -10.36 25.29 11.79
N ARG A 239 -9.11 25.03 11.38
CA ARG A 239 -8.70 25.00 9.97
C ARG A 239 -8.91 23.62 9.34
N ALA A 240 -8.97 22.56 10.17
CA ALA A 240 -9.30 21.20 9.75
C ALA A 240 -10.79 21.07 9.42
#